data_d1cc26b00df0ba7510f75fbe8b85e075
#
_entry.id   d1cc26b00df0ba7510f75fbe8b85e075
#
_cell.length_a   1.000
_cell.length_b   1.000
_cell.length_c   1.000
_cell.angle_alpha   90.00
_cell.angle_beta   90.00
_cell.angle_gamma   90.00
#
_symmetry.space_group_name_H-M   'P 1'
#
loop_
_entity.id
_entity.type
_entity.pdbx_description
1 polymer ?
#
loop_
_entity_poly.entity_id
_entity_poly.type
_entity_poly.pdbx_seq_one_letter_code
_entity_poly.pdbx_strand_id
1 'polypeptide(L)'
;MKKKTVYRLMSGIVVLTIAAFAAIYFFNMESVVKMVPNAVNPDGPPSFSQAIYGDFDNSLDKPMDVAKIGEFLYVSDTNNKRVQAFDTSGTPVFKFGKEGQGKGQFKFPYGIAGDEEGNVYVADLYNGKISVFEPKGKFLKYFEDKKKVLESPAGIRIYDEKLYVTDVQKNKVFIFDLNGKKLFEISTGANKQDTFKAPNAVAIDKKNNDIFVSDSGNQRVQVYDKNGKFIRTINGSKDGKGSSVFVNPRGIGVDSRGILYIVNNLTHMVYGFDEKGSEVFHFGTMGDQNEQFYLPNGLYVDDQDQVYITDTLNERIAMYN
;
A
#
# COMPACT_ATOMS: atom_id res chain seq x y z
N MET A 1 22.50 50.30 -46.52
CA MET A 1 22.21 49.95 -45.10
C MET A 1 23.50 49.52 -44.43
N LYS A 2 23.91 50.15 -43.32
CA LYS A 2 25.20 49.85 -42.65
C LYS A 2 25.13 48.48 -41.96
N LYS A 3 26.13 47.62 -42.11
CA LYS A 3 26.19 46.27 -41.51
C LYS A 3 25.75 46.21 -40.01
N LYS A 4 26.02 47.25 -39.22
CA LYS A 4 25.59 47.35 -37.81
C LYS A 4 24.05 47.36 -37.61
N THR A 5 23.30 47.89 -38.58
CA THR A 5 21.82 47.94 -38.51
C THR A 5 21.19 46.56 -38.79
N VAL A 6 21.80 45.78 -39.68
CA VAL A 6 21.36 44.40 -39.98
C VAL A 6 21.62 43.50 -38.81
N TYR A 7 22.78 43.58 -38.12
CA TYR A 7 23.04 42.78 -36.93
C TYR A 7 22.12 43.11 -35.74
N ARG A 8 21.72 44.39 -35.58
CA ARG A 8 20.76 44.78 -34.53
C ARG A 8 19.34 44.27 -34.84
N LEU A 9 18.95 44.26 -36.12
CA LEU A 9 17.64 43.66 -36.51
C LEU A 9 17.66 42.14 -36.34
N MET A 10 18.73 41.46 -36.75
CA MET A 10 18.83 39.99 -36.56
C MET A 10 18.87 39.58 -35.08
N SER A 11 19.62 40.31 -34.23
CA SER A 11 19.64 40.04 -32.80
C SER A 11 18.27 40.28 -32.12
N GLY A 12 17.52 41.30 -32.54
CA GLY A 12 16.17 41.56 -32.07
C GLY A 12 15.16 40.45 -32.45
N ILE A 13 15.26 39.94 -33.69
CA ILE A 13 14.40 38.82 -34.15
C ILE A 13 14.74 37.53 -33.37
N VAL A 14 16.00 37.22 -33.13
CA VAL A 14 16.41 36.05 -32.35
C VAL A 14 15.91 36.13 -30.91
N VAL A 15 16.00 37.30 -30.26
CA VAL A 15 15.48 37.50 -28.91
C VAL A 15 13.94 37.37 -28.85
N LEU A 16 13.23 37.91 -29.85
CA LEU A 16 11.77 37.78 -29.95
C LEU A 16 11.31 36.34 -30.22
N THR A 17 12.04 35.58 -31.03
CA THR A 17 11.73 34.16 -31.25
C THR A 17 12.00 33.32 -30.01
N ILE A 18 13.08 33.56 -29.27
CA ILE A 18 13.34 32.86 -28.00
C ILE A 18 12.25 33.20 -26.96
N ALA A 19 11.86 34.48 -26.85
CA ALA A 19 10.80 34.91 -25.95
C ALA A 19 9.42 34.30 -26.33
N ALA A 20 9.10 34.21 -27.64
CA ALA A 20 7.89 33.55 -28.12
C ALA A 20 7.90 32.04 -27.85
N PHE A 21 9.05 31.36 -28.07
CA PHE A 21 9.19 29.94 -27.72
C PHE A 21 9.09 29.72 -26.21
N ALA A 22 9.69 30.58 -25.38
CA ALA A 22 9.55 30.51 -23.93
C ALA A 22 8.10 30.75 -23.49
N ALA A 23 7.40 31.73 -24.07
CA ALA A 23 6.00 31.97 -23.77
C ALA A 23 5.10 30.78 -24.18
N ILE A 24 5.32 30.24 -25.39
CA ILE A 24 4.60 29.03 -25.85
C ILE A 24 4.90 27.85 -24.94
N TYR A 25 6.15 27.67 -24.51
CA TYR A 25 6.57 26.62 -23.61
C TYR A 25 5.90 26.78 -22.24
N PHE A 26 5.90 27.98 -21.64
CA PHE A 26 5.28 28.23 -20.35
C PHE A 26 3.75 28.24 -20.40
N PHE A 27 3.12 28.77 -21.45
CA PHE A 27 1.65 28.78 -21.58
C PHE A 27 1.05 27.43 -22.00
N ASN A 28 1.82 26.55 -22.64
CA ASN A 28 1.37 25.20 -23.01
C ASN A 28 1.92 24.09 -22.09
N MET A 29 2.63 24.44 -21.01
CA MET A 29 3.16 23.44 -20.10
C MET A 29 2.08 22.52 -19.52
N GLU A 30 0.90 23.01 -19.15
CA GLU A 30 -0.20 22.16 -18.70
C GLU A 30 -0.71 21.20 -19.79
N SER A 31 -0.71 21.63 -21.05
CA SER A 31 -1.15 20.77 -22.16
C SER A 31 -0.04 19.80 -22.60
N VAL A 32 1.24 20.20 -22.45
CA VAL A 32 2.40 19.34 -22.75
C VAL A 32 2.60 18.30 -21.64
N VAL A 33 2.39 18.69 -20.38
CA VAL A 33 2.40 17.75 -19.24
C VAL A 33 1.34 16.64 -19.42
N LYS A 34 0.18 16.98 -20.00
CA LYS A 34 -0.85 15.98 -20.37
C LYS A 34 -0.52 15.11 -21.59
N MET A 35 0.46 15.50 -22.42
CA MET A 35 0.89 14.77 -23.62
C MET A 35 2.15 13.90 -23.41
N VAL A 36 2.89 14.11 -22.32
CA VAL A 36 4.05 13.28 -21.99
C VAL A 36 3.58 12.14 -21.09
N PRO A 37 3.64 10.87 -21.53
CA PRO A 37 3.14 9.73 -20.75
C PRO A 37 3.79 9.51 -19.38
N ASN A 38 4.74 10.34 -18.98
CA ASN A 38 5.43 10.30 -17.67
C ASN A 38 5.73 11.71 -17.12
N ALA A 39 4.96 12.72 -17.50
CA ALA A 39 5.02 13.99 -16.79
C ALA A 39 4.36 13.79 -15.42
N VAL A 40 5.18 13.60 -14.40
CA VAL A 40 4.75 13.44 -13.01
C VAL A 40 3.92 14.67 -12.64
N ASN A 41 2.60 14.49 -12.54
CA ASN A 41 1.76 15.43 -11.81
C ASN A 41 2.04 15.17 -10.32
N PRO A 42 2.79 16.04 -9.61
CA PRO A 42 3.20 15.76 -8.24
C PRO A 42 2.02 15.54 -7.29
N ASP A 43 0.83 15.99 -7.66
CA ASP A 43 -0.41 15.85 -6.88
C ASP A 43 -1.42 14.87 -7.53
N GLY A 44 -1.03 14.21 -8.63
CA GLY A 44 -1.88 13.26 -9.35
C GLY A 44 -1.72 11.81 -8.88
N PRO A 45 -2.58 10.90 -9.40
CA PRO A 45 -2.42 9.48 -9.16
C PRO A 45 -1.10 8.97 -9.76
N PRO A 46 -0.48 7.95 -9.15
CA PRO A 46 0.71 7.33 -9.72
C PRO A 46 0.39 6.67 -11.06
N SER A 47 1.39 6.57 -11.94
CA SER A 47 1.25 5.96 -13.27
C SER A 47 1.47 4.46 -13.21
N PHE A 48 0.66 3.67 -13.93
CA PHE A 48 0.87 2.24 -14.08
C PHE A 48 2.25 1.95 -14.69
N SER A 49 3.00 1.04 -14.07
CA SER A 49 4.34 0.63 -14.48
C SER A 49 4.35 -0.75 -15.11
N GLN A 50 3.90 -1.75 -14.35
CA GLN A 50 3.85 -3.13 -14.83
C GLN A 50 2.88 -3.98 -14.00
N ALA A 51 2.59 -5.20 -14.50
CA ALA A 51 1.87 -6.23 -13.78
C ALA A 51 2.72 -7.50 -13.63
N ILE A 52 2.66 -8.14 -12.46
CA ILE A 52 3.35 -9.39 -12.13
C ILE A 52 2.30 -10.47 -11.91
N TYR A 53 2.36 -11.56 -12.68
CA TYR A 53 1.40 -12.67 -12.63
C TYR A 53 1.98 -13.97 -12.04
N GLY A 54 3.28 -14.05 -11.85
CA GLY A 54 4.02 -15.29 -11.67
C GLY A 54 4.52 -15.85 -13.00
N ASP A 55 4.99 -17.09 -13.00
CA ASP A 55 5.36 -17.79 -14.23
C ASP A 55 4.26 -18.78 -14.67
N PHE A 56 4.41 -19.37 -15.86
CA PHE A 56 3.41 -20.26 -16.48
C PHE A 56 3.01 -21.45 -15.59
N ASP A 57 3.96 -22.01 -14.82
CA ASP A 57 3.72 -23.14 -13.92
C ASP A 57 3.40 -22.72 -12.48
N ASN A 58 3.56 -21.42 -12.16
CA ASN A 58 3.47 -20.87 -10.82
C ASN A 58 2.76 -19.52 -10.80
N SER A 59 1.65 -19.39 -11.52
CA SER A 59 0.79 -18.22 -11.45
C SER A 59 0.32 -17.94 -10.02
N LEU A 60 0.10 -16.68 -9.71
CA LEU A 60 -0.56 -16.28 -8.48
C LEU A 60 -2.02 -16.75 -8.50
N ASP A 61 -2.57 -17.09 -7.34
CA ASP A 61 -4.01 -17.37 -7.17
C ASP A 61 -4.51 -16.64 -5.92
N LYS A 62 -5.32 -15.62 -6.15
CA LYS A 62 -5.89 -14.73 -5.13
C LYS A 62 -4.83 -14.15 -4.18
N PRO A 63 -3.84 -13.41 -4.70
CA PRO A 63 -2.89 -12.73 -3.84
C PRO A 63 -3.61 -11.74 -2.93
N MET A 64 -3.29 -11.76 -1.61
CA MET A 64 -3.98 -10.92 -0.62
C MET A 64 -3.15 -9.77 -0.12
N ASP A 65 -1.83 -9.92 0.03
CA ASP A 65 -0.95 -8.83 0.44
C ASP A 65 0.43 -8.97 -0.20
N VAL A 66 1.18 -7.87 -0.22
CA VAL A 66 2.49 -7.75 -0.82
C VAL A 66 3.38 -6.88 0.05
N ALA A 67 4.67 -7.19 0.13
CA ALA A 67 5.67 -6.35 0.78
C ALA A 67 7.02 -6.49 0.07
N LYS A 68 7.74 -5.37 -0.08
CA LYS A 68 9.15 -5.36 -0.48
C LYS A 68 9.99 -5.50 0.76
N ILE A 69 10.83 -6.53 0.80
CA ILE A 69 11.71 -6.85 1.94
C ILE A 69 13.11 -7.11 1.37
N GLY A 70 14.05 -6.22 1.66
CA GLY A 70 15.35 -6.24 1.00
C GLY A 70 15.23 -6.11 -0.51
N GLU A 71 15.79 -7.08 -1.24
CA GLU A 71 15.80 -7.08 -2.72
C GLU A 71 14.58 -7.75 -3.35
N PHE A 72 13.69 -8.36 -2.55
CA PHE A 72 12.59 -9.17 -3.06
C PHE A 72 11.23 -8.58 -2.72
N LEU A 73 10.30 -8.82 -3.64
CA LEU A 73 8.89 -8.60 -3.46
C LEU A 73 8.24 -9.91 -3.02
N TYR A 74 7.70 -9.96 -1.81
CA TYR A 74 7.02 -11.14 -1.27
C TYR A 74 5.51 -10.98 -1.37
N VAL A 75 4.84 -11.99 -1.87
CA VAL A 75 3.39 -11.98 -2.09
C VAL A 75 2.75 -13.14 -1.33
N SER A 76 1.75 -12.83 -0.52
CA SER A 76 0.87 -13.84 0.05
C SER A 76 -0.03 -14.42 -1.05
N ASP A 77 0.41 -15.53 -1.65
CA ASP A 77 -0.28 -16.26 -2.70
C ASP A 77 -1.31 -17.23 -2.06
N THR A 78 -2.38 -16.62 -1.60
CA THR A 78 -3.27 -17.14 -0.55
C THR A 78 -3.97 -18.42 -0.94
N ASN A 79 -4.50 -18.49 -2.15
CA ASN A 79 -5.24 -19.69 -2.57
C ASN A 79 -4.30 -20.86 -2.86
N ASN A 80 -3.07 -20.57 -3.26
CA ASN A 80 -1.99 -21.54 -3.39
C ASN A 80 -1.33 -21.93 -2.05
N LYS A 81 -1.75 -21.33 -0.92
CA LYS A 81 -1.25 -21.63 0.44
C LYS A 81 0.27 -21.46 0.56
N ARG A 82 0.82 -20.45 -0.09
CA ARG A 82 2.26 -20.19 -0.14
C ARG A 82 2.58 -18.70 -0.13
N VAL A 83 3.84 -18.38 0.01
CA VAL A 83 4.42 -17.08 -0.34
C VAL A 83 5.26 -17.27 -1.59
N GLN A 84 5.12 -16.37 -2.54
CA GLN A 84 5.96 -16.29 -3.72
C GLN A 84 6.81 -15.03 -3.68
N ALA A 85 8.10 -15.17 -3.97
CA ALA A 85 9.05 -14.07 -4.02
C ALA A 85 9.47 -13.76 -5.45
N PHE A 86 9.52 -12.47 -5.75
CA PHE A 86 9.91 -11.92 -7.06
C PHE A 86 11.11 -10.99 -6.87
N ASP A 87 11.91 -10.83 -7.90
CA ASP A 87 12.88 -9.74 -7.97
C ASP A 87 12.18 -8.40 -8.32
N THR A 88 12.96 -7.33 -8.35
CA THR A 88 12.44 -5.98 -8.66
C THR A 88 11.96 -5.82 -10.11
N SER A 89 12.31 -6.75 -11.00
CA SER A 89 11.79 -6.80 -12.38
C SER A 89 10.45 -7.55 -12.49
N GLY A 90 10.01 -8.17 -11.40
CA GLY A 90 8.81 -9.01 -11.37
C GLY A 90 9.03 -10.45 -11.79
N THR A 91 10.31 -10.90 -11.90
CA THR A 91 10.63 -12.28 -12.20
C THR A 91 10.48 -13.15 -10.95
N PRO A 92 9.76 -14.29 -10.99
CA PRO A 92 9.68 -15.22 -9.86
C PRO A 92 11.07 -15.80 -9.53
N VAL A 93 11.44 -15.78 -8.25
CA VAL A 93 12.77 -16.25 -7.79
C VAL A 93 12.65 -17.54 -6.98
N PHE A 94 11.77 -17.55 -5.99
CA PHE A 94 11.50 -18.71 -5.15
C PHE A 94 10.12 -18.63 -4.53
N LYS A 95 9.69 -19.74 -3.94
CA LYS A 95 8.43 -19.84 -3.18
C LYS A 95 8.60 -20.71 -1.96
N PHE A 96 7.79 -20.51 -0.94
CA PHE A 96 7.77 -21.33 0.26
C PHE A 96 6.37 -21.40 0.87
N GLY A 97 6.17 -22.40 1.70
CA GLY A 97 4.86 -22.68 2.28
C GLY A 97 4.10 -23.75 1.49
N LYS A 98 3.12 -24.31 2.14
CA LYS A 98 2.15 -25.29 1.61
C LYS A 98 0.94 -25.37 2.52
N GLU A 99 -0.12 -26.00 2.06
CA GLU A 99 -1.33 -26.19 2.85
C GLU A 99 -1.09 -26.95 4.16
N GLY A 100 -1.69 -26.47 5.25
CA GLY A 100 -1.70 -27.13 6.56
C GLY A 100 -1.63 -26.17 7.74
N GLN A 101 -1.30 -26.73 8.93
CA GLN A 101 -1.24 -26.02 10.21
C GLN A 101 0.13 -26.16 10.93
N GLY A 102 1.03 -26.93 10.34
CA GLY A 102 2.38 -27.19 10.88
C GLY A 102 3.37 -26.07 10.55
N LYS A 103 4.63 -26.30 10.92
CA LYS A 103 5.75 -25.39 10.63
C LYS A 103 5.88 -25.13 9.13
N GLY A 104 5.84 -23.86 8.73
CA GLY A 104 5.92 -23.47 7.33
C GLY A 104 4.70 -23.85 6.48
N GLN A 105 3.55 -24.09 7.11
CA GLN A 105 2.30 -24.40 6.44
C GLN A 105 1.26 -23.33 6.69
N PHE A 106 0.34 -23.14 5.74
CA PHE A 106 -0.69 -22.12 5.75
C PHE A 106 -2.07 -22.68 5.45
N LYS A 107 -3.09 -22.07 6.05
CA LYS A 107 -4.48 -22.21 5.65
C LYS A 107 -4.97 -21.02 4.83
N PHE A 108 -4.63 -19.83 5.30
CA PHE A 108 -5.02 -18.59 4.66
C PHE A 108 -3.96 -17.51 4.93
N PRO A 109 -2.76 -17.60 4.27
CA PRO A 109 -1.74 -16.57 4.41
C PRO A 109 -2.32 -15.25 3.91
N TYR A 110 -2.27 -14.21 4.76
CA TYR A 110 -2.90 -12.93 4.49
C TYR A 110 -1.88 -11.80 4.51
N GLY A 111 -1.65 -11.15 5.64
CA GLY A 111 -0.71 -10.05 5.77
C GLY A 111 0.75 -10.52 5.73
N ILE A 112 1.60 -9.70 5.12
CA ILE A 112 3.04 -9.98 5.01
C ILE A 112 3.85 -8.73 5.33
N ALA A 113 4.93 -8.89 6.11
CA ALA A 113 5.83 -7.81 6.48
C ALA A 113 7.25 -8.34 6.70
N GLY A 114 8.25 -7.46 6.66
CA GLY A 114 9.64 -7.79 6.95
C GLY A 114 10.23 -6.96 8.07
N ASP A 115 11.21 -7.53 8.79
CA ASP A 115 12.06 -6.79 9.73
C ASP A 115 13.35 -6.29 9.03
N GLU A 116 14.17 -5.55 9.76
CA GLU A 116 15.44 -5.00 9.26
C GLU A 116 16.49 -6.08 8.95
N GLU A 117 16.36 -7.28 9.53
CA GLU A 117 17.20 -8.44 9.23
C GLU A 117 16.77 -9.16 7.95
N GLY A 118 15.64 -8.73 7.33
CA GLY A 118 15.05 -9.34 6.15
C GLY A 118 14.20 -10.58 6.46
N ASN A 119 13.92 -10.88 7.73
CA ASN A 119 13.01 -11.97 8.06
C ASN A 119 11.59 -11.63 7.63
N VAL A 120 10.87 -12.63 7.11
CA VAL A 120 9.54 -12.50 6.55
C VAL A 120 8.50 -12.99 7.54
N TYR A 121 7.62 -12.11 7.96
CA TYR A 121 6.48 -12.39 8.84
C TYR A 121 5.23 -12.58 7.97
N VAL A 122 4.50 -13.66 8.18
CA VAL A 122 3.28 -14.00 7.44
C VAL A 122 2.17 -14.29 8.43
N ALA A 123 1.12 -13.47 8.41
CA ALA A 123 -0.09 -13.70 9.18
C ALA A 123 -0.97 -14.73 8.48
N ASP A 124 -1.39 -15.75 9.20
CA ASP A 124 -2.34 -16.75 8.72
C ASP A 124 -3.68 -16.60 9.45
N LEU A 125 -4.63 -16.01 8.75
CA LEU A 125 -5.93 -15.64 9.29
C LEU A 125 -6.67 -16.82 9.90
N TYR A 126 -6.61 -18.00 9.25
CA TYR A 126 -7.36 -19.19 9.70
C TYR A 126 -6.57 -20.10 10.63
N ASN A 127 -5.24 -20.03 10.63
CA ASN A 127 -4.43 -20.72 11.62
C ASN A 127 -4.27 -19.89 12.91
N GLY A 128 -4.67 -18.61 12.92
CA GLY A 128 -4.55 -17.72 14.07
C GLY A 128 -3.09 -17.48 14.50
N LYS A 129 -2.16 -17.49 13.57
CA LYS A 129 -0.71 -17.45 13.84
C LYS A 129 0.00 -16.48 12.89
N ILE A 130 1.15 -16.02 13.35
CA ILE A 130 2.12 -15.34 12.50
C ILE A 130 3.37 -16.21 12.43
N SER A 131 3.72 -16.64 11.22
CA SER A 131 4.93 -17.44 10.96
C SER A 131 6.07 -16.53 10.55
N VAL A 132 7.29 -16.80 11.02
CA VAL A 132 8.51 -16.05 10.70
C VAL A 132 9.46 -16.95 9.94
N PHE A 133 9.99 -16.43 8.83
CA PHE A 133 10.90 -17.13 7.91
C PHE A 133 12.18 -16.33 7.71
N GLU A 134 13.29 -17.02 7.45
CA GLU A 134 14.51 -16.41 6.90
C GLU A 134 14.20 -15.79 5.52
N PRO A 135 15.02 -14.86 5.00
CA PRO A 135 14.77 -14.19 3.71
C PRO A 135 14.51 -15.13 2.53
N LYS A 136 15.11 -16.32 2.52
CA LYS A 136 14.90 -17.34 1.47
C LYS A 136 13.81 -18.37 1.78
N GLY A 137 12.95 -18.08 2.75
CA GLY A 137 11.73 -18.86 3.03
C GLY A 137 11.95 -20.09 3.92
N LYS A 138 13.09 -20.23 4.61
CA LYS A 138 13.24 -21.26 5.62
C LYS A 138 12.48 -20.85 6.89
N PHE A 139 11.58 -21.73 7.36
CA PHE A 139 10.81 -21.48 8.59
C PHE A 139 11.76 -21.34 9.81
N LEU A 140 11.63 -20.23 10.52
CA LEU A 140 12.37 -19.96 11.76
C LEU A 140 11.53 -20.32 12.99
N LYS A 141 10.41 -19.65 13.16
CA LYS A 141 9.57 -19.75 14.37
C LYS A 141 8.15 -19.27 14.09
N TYR A 142 7.24 -19.56 14.99
CA TYR A 142 6.03 -18.75 15.13
C TYR A 142 6.36 -17.50 15.95
N PHE A 143 5.77 -16.37 15.59
CA PHE A 143 5.78 -15.20 16.44
C PHE A 143 5.01 -15.52 17.72
N GLU A 144 5.69 -15.51 18.85
CA GLU A 144 5.10 -15.84 20.15
C GLU A 144 4.53 -14.57 20.79
N ASP A 145 3.23 -14.34 20.57
CA ASP A 145 2.47 -13.42 21.41
C ASP A 145 2.43 -13.96 22.86
N LYS A 146 3.25 -13.37 23.73
CA LYS A 146 3.42 -13.82 25.13
C LYS A 146 2.12 -13.81 25.94
N LYS A 147 1.14 -13.03 25.54
CA LYS A 147 -0.18 -12.96 26.20
C LYS A 147 -1.24 -13.78 25.50
N LYS A 148 -0.93 -14.38 24.35
CA LYS A 148 -1.85 -15.17 23.53
C LYS A 148 -3.16 -14.44 23.23
N VAL A 149 -3.05 -13.17 22.83
CA VAL A 149 -4.21 -12.30 22.55
C VAL A 149 -4.69 -12.40 21.10
N LEU A 150 -3.81 -12.84 20.17
CA LEU A 150 -4.14 -12.99 18.76
C LEU A 150 -5.08 -14.18 18.54
N GLU A 151 -6.08 -13.97 17.65
CA GLU A 151 -7.05 -15.00 17.26
C GLU A 151 -7.18 -15.14 15.73
N SER A 152 -7.32 -14.03 15.01
CA SER A 152 -7.38 -13.99 13.54
C SER A 152 -6.56 -12.82 13.01
N PRO A 153 -5.21 -12.91 13.05
CA PRO A 153 -4.35 -11.87 12.55
C PRO A 153 -4.51 -11.74 11.04
N ALA A 154 -4.74 -10.51 10.56
CA ALA A 154 -4.93 -10.18 9.16
C ALA A 154 -3.77 -9.31 8.63
N GLY A 155 -3.97 -8.01 8.47
CA GLY A 155 -2.92 -7.11 8.02
C GLY A 155 -1.84 -6.93 9.08
N ILE A 156 -0.60 -6.96 8.66
CA ILE A 156 0.55 -6.73 9.53
C ILE A 156 1.51 -5.74 8.87
N ARG A 157 2.19 -4.94 9.71
CA ARG A 157 3.32 -4.09 9.29
C ARG A 157 4.38 -4.09 10.39
N ILE A 158 5.62 -3.99 9.98
CA ILE A 158 6.74 -3.78 10.89
C ILE A 158 7.31 -2.39 10.63
N TYR A 159 7.47 -1.62 11.69
CA TYR A 159 8.07 -0.30 11.66
C TYR A 159 8.66 0.03 13.03
N ASP A 160 9.87 0.59 13.08
CA ASP A 160 10.57 1.01 14.30
C ASP A 160 10.57 -0.12 15.36
N GLU A 161 11.04 -1.32 14.94
CA GLU A 161 11.12 -2.56 15.76
C GLU A 161 9.79 -2.98 16.41
N LYS A 162 8.67 -2.51 15.87
CA LYS A 162 7.32 -2.85 16.34
C LYS A 162 6.54 -3.59 15.26
N LEU A 163 5.86 -4.64 15.67
CA LEU A 163 4.90 -5.36 14.85
C LEU A 163 3.49 -4.87 15.17
N TYR A 164 2.84 -4.31 14.17
CA TYR A 164 1.44 -3.88 14.19
C TYR A 164 0.59 -4.97 13.56
N VAL A 165 -0.46 -5.41 14.25
CA VAL A 165 -1.31 -6.53 13.82
C VAL A 165 -2.77 -6.15 13.93
N THR A 166 -3.51 -6.14 12.82
CA THR A 166 -4.97 -6.12 12.87
C THR A 166 -5.50 -7.51 13.18
N ASP A 167 -6.38 -7.64 14.15
CA ASP A 167 -7.08 -8.90 14.45
C ASP A 167 -8.57 -8.74 14.15
N VAL A 168 -9.02 -9.42 13.10
CA VAL A 168 -10.37 -9.30 12.56
C VAL A 168 -11.41 -9.81 13.57
N GLN A 169 -11.12 -10.87 14.29
CA GLN A 169 -12.06 -11.48 15.24
C GLN A 169 -12.13 -10.71 16.56
N LYS A 170 -10.98 -10.17 17.02
CA LYS A 170 -10.92 -9.33 18.22
C LYS A 170 -11.43 -7.92 17.97
N ASN A 171 -11.54 -7.47 16.71
CA ASN A 171 -11.83 -6.08 16.36
C ASN A 171 -10.84 -5.10 17.02
N LYS A 172 -9.54 -5.41 16.93
CA LYS A 172 -8.46 -4.66 17.55
C LYS A 172 -7.24 -4.56 16.65
N VAL A 173 -6.40 -3.60 16.94
CA VAL A 173 -5.02 -3.57 16.47
C VAL A 173 -4.12 -3.78 17.68
N PHE A 174 -3.25 -4.78 17.62
CA PHE A 174 -2.25 -5.05 18.64
C PHE A 174 -0.89 -4.57 18.18
N ILE A 175 -0.14 -3.96 19.08
CA ILE A 175 1.21 -3.52 18.84
C ILE A 175 2.15 -4.26 19.77
N PHE A 176 3.14 -4.94 19.19
CA PHE A 176 4.13 -5.74 19.92
C PHE A 176 5.54 -5.23 19.61
N ASP A 177 6.49 -5.51 20.50
CA ASP A 177 7.91 -5.60 20.09
C ASP A 177 8.16 -6.91 19.33
N LEU A 178 9.28 -7.01 18.62
CA LEU A 178 9.61 -8.21 17.82
C LEU A 178 9.90 -9.46 18.68
N ASN A 179 9.99 -9.30 20.02
CA ASN A 179 10.12 -10.38 20.98
C ASN A 179 8.77 -10.87 21.54
N GLY A 180 7.63 -10.37 20.99
CA GLY A 180 6.28 -10.79 21.34
C GLY A 180 5.71 -10.17 22.61
N LYS A 181 6.34 -9.15 23.20
CA LYS A 181 5.78 -8.39 24.30
C LYS A 181 4.74 -7.41 23.74
N LYS A 182 3.48 -7.52 24.15
CA LYS A 182 2.45 -6.53 23.80
C LYS A 182 2.79 -5.19 24.45
N LEU A 183 2.94 -4.16 23.61
CA LEU A 183 3.21 -2.79 24.04
C LEU A 183 1.89 -2.08 24.38
N PHE A 184 0.96 -2.06 23.44
CA PHE A 184 -0.40 -1.52 23.64
C PHE A 184 -1.37 -2.13 22.63
N GLU A 185 -2.63 -1.73 22.70
CA GLU A 185 -3.66 -2.09 21.73
C GLU A 185 -4.54 -0.88 21.41
N ILE A 186 -5.09 -0.86 20.21
CA ILE A 186 -6.09 0.11 19.76
C ILE A 186 -7.39 -0.66 19.53
N SER A 187 -8.48 -0.19 20.11
CA SER A 187 -9.79 -0.87 20.00
C SER A 187 -10.95 0.08 19.74
N THR A 188 -10.74 1.39 19.92
CA THR A 188 -11.80 2.40 19.81
C THR A 188 -11.32 3.64 19.08
N GLY A 189 -12.25 4.31 18.37
CA GLY A 189 -12.05 5.62 17.75
C GLY A 189 -12.28 6.79 18.70
N ALA A 190 -13.15 7.73 18.31
CA ALA A 190 -13.41 8.97 19.03
C ALA A 190 -13.97 8.76 20.45
N ASN A 191 -14.64 7.67 20.72
CA ASN A 191 -15.21 7.31 22.02
C ASN A 191 -15.23 5.80 22.22
N LYS A 192 -15.57 5.34 23.43
CA LYS A 192 -15.57 3.92 23.80
C LYS A 192 -16.59 3.05 23.04
N GLN A 193 -17.64 3.65 22.50
CA GLN A 193 -18.66 2.94 21.70
C GLN A 193 -18.25 2.83 20.22
N ASP A 194 -17.29 3.65 19.80
CA ASP A 194 -16.80 3.71 18.44
C ASP A 194 -15.71 2.66 18.21
N THR A 195 -16.09 1.38 18.22
CA THR A 195 -15.19 0.24 18.09
C THR A 195 -14.92 -0.10 16.61
N PHE A 196 -13.80 -0.76 16.33
CA PHE A 196 -13.55 -1.36 15.02
C PHE A 196 -14.57 -2.45 14.70
N LYS A 197 -14.75 -2.68 13.41
CA LYS A 197 -15.46 -3.80 12.85
C LYS A 197 -14.66 -4.42 11.71
N ALA A 198 -14.12 -5.60 11.94
CA ALA A 198 -13.24 -6.29 10.99
C ALA A 198 -12.09 -5.40 10.47
N PRO A 199 -11.21 -4.84 11.32
CA PRO A 199 -10.07 -4.06 10.88
C PRO A 199 -9.17 -4.93 10.02
N ASN A 200 -8.77 -4.43 8.84
CA ASN A 200 -8.14 -5.27 7.83
C ASN A 200 -6.66 -5.00 7.61
N ALA A 201 -6.27 -3.73 7.48
CA ALA A 201 -4.89 -3.34 7.25
C ALA A 201 -4.46 -2.22 8.20
N VAL A 202 -3.17 -2.08 8.38
CA VAL A 202 -2.52 -1.02 9.13
C VAL A 202 -1.37 -0.44 8.30
N ALA A 203 -1.19 0.88 8.33
CA ALA A 203 -0.04 1.57 7.77
C ALA A 203 0.48 2.61 8.77
N ILE A 204 1.74 2.97 8.64
CA ILE A 204 2.39 3.95 9.49
C ILE A 204 2.97 5.06 8.59
N ASP A 205 2.64 6.30 8.89
CA ASP A 205 3.30 7.45 8.29
C ASP A 205 4.69 7.63 8.92
N LYS A 206 5.73 7.48 8.12
CA LYS A 206 7.12 7.56 8.58
C LYS A 206 7.54 8.96 9.02
N LYS A 207 6.79 10.02 8.66
CA LYS A 207 7.09 11.41 9.04
C LYS A 207 6.73 11.73 10.48
N ASN A 208 5.54 11.33 10.90
CA ASN A 208 4.96 11.71 12.19
C ASN A 208 4.65 10.50 13.08
N ASN A 209 4.82 9.27 12.54
CA ASN A 209 4.49 7.99 13.17
C ASN A 209 2.99 7.81 13.45
N ASP A 210 2.12 8.49 12.70
CA ASP A 210 0.68 8.25 12.77
C ASP A 210 0.34 6.84 12.26
N ILE A 211 -0.61 6.22 12.94
CA ILE A 211 -1.08 4.86 12.66
C ILE A 211 -2.42 4.96 11.95
N PHE A 212 -2.48 4.44 10.74
CA PHE A 212 -3.71 4.34 9.95
C PHE A 212 -4.25 2.92 10.01
N VAL A 213 -5.56 2.77 10.20
CA VAL A 213 -6.23 1.47 10.28
C VAL A 213 -7.44 1.45 9.36
N SER A 214 -7.48 0.53 8.40
CA SER A 214 -8.69 0.30 7.61
C SER A 214 -9.71 -0.47 8.44
N ASP A 215 -10.75 0.22 8.85
CA ASP A 215 -11.91 -0.28 9.62
C ASP A 215 -13.01 -0.70 8.64
N SER A 216 -12.77 -1.84 7.96
CA SER A 216 -13.50 -2.26 6.76
C SER A 216 -14.99 -2.40 6.97
N GLY A 217 -15.40 -3.01 8.08
CA GLY A 217 -16.81 -3.21 8.39
C GLY A 217 -17.55 -1.93 8.79
N ASN A 218 -16.83 -0.86 9.13
CA ASN A 218 -17.36 0.47 9.37
C ASN A 218 -17.12 1.43 8.19
N GLN A 219 -16.57 0.93 7.08
CA GLN A 219 -16.38 1.69 5.83
C GLN A 219 -15.57 2.97 6.01
N ARG A 220 -14.46 2.92 6.76
CA ARG A 220 -13.63 4.08 7.07
C ARG A 220 -12.18 3.70 7.30
N VAL A 221 -11.30 4.70 7.32
CA VAL A 221 -9.96 4.60 7.90
C VAL A 221 -9.91 5.45 9.16
N GLN A 222 -9.37 4.93 10.23
CA GLN A 222 -9.14 5.65 11.47
C GLN A 222 -7.65 5.96 11.64
N VAL A 223 -7.34 7.15 12.16
CA VAL A 223 -5.99 7.67 12.34
C VAL A 223 -5.72 7.87 13.82
N TYR A 224 -4.58 7.38 14.28
CA TYR A 224 -4.10 7.44 15.65
C TYR A 224 -2.68 7.98 15.70
N ASP A 225 -2.31 8.61 16.80
CA ASP A 225 -0.91 8.95 17.05
C ASP A 225 -0.08 7.70 17.38
N LYS A 226 1.24 7.85 17.48
CA LYS A 226 2.18 6.77 17.81
C LYS A 226 1.91 6.05 19.12
N ASN A 227 1.11 6.60 20.00
CA ASN A 227 0.73 6.02 21.30
C ASN A 227 -0.67 5.37 21.27
N GLY A 228 -1.32 5.36 20.10
CA GLY A 228 -2.66 4.80 19.91
C GLY A 228 -3.80 5.72 20.34
N LYS A 229 -3.55 7.02 20.50
CA LYS A 229 -4.60 8.01 20.78
C LYS A 229 -5.26 8.42 19.45
N PHE A 230 -6.59 8.35 19.39
CA PHE A 230 -7.37 8.73 18.21
C PHE A 230 -7.13 10.19 17.81
N ILE A 231 -6.93 10.41 16.51
CA ILE A 231 -6.76 11.73 15.90
C ILE A 231 -8.00 12.08 15.07
N ARG A 232 -8.34 11.28 14.05
CA ARG A 232 -9.45 11.56 13.12
C ARG A 232 -9.93 10.31 12.38
N THR A 233 -11.07 10.47 11.72
CA THR A 233 -11.62 9.50 10.76
C THR A 233 -11.48 10.05 9.33
N ILE A 234 -11.13 9.17 8.38
CA ILE A 234 -11.15 9.41 6.94
C ILE A 234 -12.19 8.49 6.32
N ASN A 235 -13.19 9.07 5.66
CA ASN A 235 -14.24 8.34 4.95
C ASN A 235 -14.65 9.03 3.64
N GLY A 236 -13.86 10.03 3.20
CA GLY A 236 -14.15 10.85 2.03
C GLY A 236 -15.08 12.05 2.30
N SER A 237 -15.73 12.14 3.45
CA SER A 237 -16.43 13.35 3.84
C SER A 237 -15.47 14.35 4.53
N LYS A 238 -15.78 15.64 4.42
CA LYS A 238 -14.92 16.75 4.90
C LYS A 238 -14.47 16.64 6.35
N ASP A 239 -15.29 16.06 7.23
CA ASP A 239 -15.03 15.95 8.67
C ASP A 239 -15.05 14.49 9.17
N GLY A 240 -15.09 13.52 8.26
CA GLY A 240 -15.17 12.10 8.59
C GLY A 240 -16.51 11.65 9.19
N LYS A 241 -17.55 12.51 9.19
CA LYS A 241 -18.86 12.22 9.78
C LYS A 241 -19.98 12.02 8.77
N GLY A 242 -19.78 12.49 7.54
CA GLY A 242 -20.74 12.29 6.44
C GLY A 242 -20.75 10.85 5.92
N SER A 243 -21.49 10.64 4.82
CA SER A 243 -21.52 9.35 4.11
C SER A 243 -20.13 8.98 3.62
N SER A 244 -19.78 7.72 3.76
CA SER A 244 -18.49 7.21 3.29
C SER A 244 -18.47 7.03 1.77
N VAL A 245 -17.36 7.36 1.14
CA VAL A 245 -17.04 6.94 -0.24
C VAL A 245 -16.58 5.49 -0.30
N PHE A 246 -16.20 4.90 0.86
CA PHE A 246 -15.73 3.52 0.91
C PHE A 246 -16.90 2.55 1.07
N VAL A 247 -16.79 1.44 0.36
CA VAL A 247 -17.71 0.30 0.52
C VAL A 247 -17.03 -0.82 1.30
N ASN A 248 -15.76 -1.07 1.03
CA ASN A 248 -14.97 -2.09 1.72
C ASN A 248 -13.48 -1.71 1.64
N PRO A 249 -13.02 -0.73 2.46
CA PRO A 249 -11.60 -0.34 2.46
C PRO A 249 -10.74 -1.49 2.97
N ARG A 250 -9.67 -1.82 2.26
CA ARG A 250 -8.77 -2.95 2.51
C ARG A 250 -7.33 -2.45 2.72
N GLY A 251 -6.43 -2.80 1.82
CA GLY A 251 -5.03 -2.42 1.87
C GLY A 251 -4.83 -0.91 1.92
N ILE A 252 -3.91 -0.47 2.76
CA ILE A 252 -3.53 0.93 2.91
C ILE A 252 -2.01 1.07 2.97
N GLY A 253 -1.51 2.20 2.47
CA GLY A 253 -0.09 2.57 2.52
C GLY A 253 0.07 4.08 2.51
N VAL A 254 1.20 4.58 2.97
CA VAL A 254 1.51 6.01 2.99
C VAL A 254 2.83 6.23 2.26
N ASP A 255 2.87 7.20 1.35
CA ASP A 255 4.09 7.57 0.63
C ASP A 255 4.95 8.62 1.40
N SER A 256 6.11 8.96 0.86
CA SER A 256 7.03 9.93 1.48
C SER A 256 6.45 11.35 1.53
N ARG A 257 5.43 11.67 0.74
CA ARG A 257 4.71 12.95 0.76
C ARG A 257 3.68 13.02 1.89
N GLY A 258 3.30 11.87 2.46
CA GLY A 258 2.22 11.74 3.45
C GLY A 258 0.86 11.47 2.80
N ILE A 259 0.84 11.11 1.52
CA ILE A 259 -0.40 10.68 0.85
C ILE A 259 -0.76 9.27 1.30
N LEU A 260 -1.94 9.14 1.85
CA LEU A 260 -2.53 7.86 2.24
C LEU A 260 -3.26 7.25 1.05
N TYR A 261 -2.79 6.10 0.57
CA TYR A 261 -3.46 5.28 -0.43
C TYR A 261 -4.40 4.29 0.25
N ILE A 262 -5.62 4.13 -0.29
CA ILE A 262 -6.65 3.24 0.24
C ILE A 262 -7.25 2.43 -0.89
N VAL A 263 -7.10 1.10 -0.84
CA VAL A 263 -7.82 0.19 -1.72
C VAL A 263 -9.29 0.12 -1.28
N ASN A 264 -10.20 0.50 -2.15
CA ASN A 264 -11.64 0.32 -1.96
C ASN A 264 -12.10 -0.89 -2.78
N ASN A 265 -12.04 -2.05 -2.17
CA ASN A 265 -12.11 -3.36 -2.82
C ASN A 265 -13.34 -3.55 -3.71
N LEU A 266 -14.55 -3.28 -3.19
CA LEU A 266 -15.81 -3.51 -3.92
C LEU A 266 -16.15 -2.45 -4.98
N THR A 267 -15.43 -1.35 -5.01
CA THR A 267 -15.55 -0.34 -6.09
C THR A 267 -14.45 -0.47 -7.13
N HIS A 268 -13.49 -1.39 -6.91
CA HIS A 268 -12.36 -1.62 -7.82
C HIS A 268 -11.48 -0.37 -8.03
N MET A 269 -11.35 0.45 -6.98
CA MET A 269 -10.66 1.73 -7.03
C MET A 269 -9.63 1.87 -5.91
N VAL A 270 -8.66 2.73 -6.13
CA VAL A 270 -7.71 3.20 -5.12
C VAL A 270 -7.88 4.70 -4.97
N TYR A 271 -7.95 5.16 -3.73
CA TYR A 271 -8.07 6.56 -3.37
C TYR A 271 -6.78 7.07 -2.75
N GLY A 272 -6.41 8.31 -3.03
CA GLY A 272 -5.33 9.05 -2.37
C GLY A 272 -5.89 10.18 -1.51
N PHE A 273 -5.45 10.26 -0.26
CA PHE A 273 -5.83 11.31 0.69
C PHE A 273 -4.61 12.04 1.23
N ASP A 274 -4.71 13.35 1.39
CA ASP A 274 -3.67 14.18 2.02
C ASP A 274 -3.63 14.01 3.56
N GLU A 275 -2.64 14.62 4.19
CA GLU A 275 -2.47 14.62 5.65
C GLU A 275 -3.68 15.20 6.41
N LYS A 276 -4.54 15.99 5.75
CA LYS A 276 -5.77 16.54 6.36
C LYS A 276 -6.97 15.61 6.20
N GLY A 277 -6.84 14.55 5.41
CA GLY A 277 -7.89 13.62 5.08
C GLY A 277 -8.80 14.10 3.94
N SER A 278 -8.31 15.01 3.09
CA SER A 278 -8.99 15.41 1.87
C SER A 278 -8.55 14.49 0.72
N GLU A 279 -9.50 14.06 -0.09
CA GLU A 279 -9.19 13.30 -1.30
C GLU A 279 -8.42 14.18 -2.29
N VAL A 280 -7.28 13.68 -2.79
CA VAL A 280 -6.44 14.36 -3.78
C VAL A 280 -6.56 13.72 -5.16
N PHE A 281 -6.78 12.39 -5.20
CA PHE A 281 -7.03 11.64 -6.43
C PHE A 281 -7.72 10.31 -6.14
N HIS A 282 -8.21 9.68 -7.18
CA HIS A 282 -8.53 8.25 -7.23
C HIS A 282 -8.22 7.70 -8.61
N PHE A 283 -7.99 6.40 -8.69
CA PHE A 283 -7.75 5.69 -9.94
C PHE A 283 -8.25 4.25 -9.88
N GLY A 284 -8.29 3.61 -11.04
CA GLY A 284 -8.82 2.26 -11.19
C GLY A 284 -10.30 2.23 -11.54
N THR A 285 -10.68 1.19 -12.24
CA THR A 285 -12.06 0.82 -12.57
C THR A 285 -12.16 -0.68 -12.62
N MET A 286 -13.37 -1.26 -12.64
CA MET A 286 -13.56 -2.70 -12.80
C MET A 286 -13.06 -3.19 -14.15
N GLY A 287 -12.21 -4.21 -14.17
CA GLY A 287 -11.72 -4.88 -15.37
C GLY A 287 -10.38 -5.58 -15.19
N ASP A 288 -9.80 -6.04 -16.31
CA ASP A 288 -8.56 -6.83 -16.37
C ASP A 288 -7.41 -6.13 -17.14
N GLN A 289 -7.70 -4.95 -17.72
CA GLN A 289 -6.68 -4.18 -18.43
C GLN A 289 -5.70 -3.50 -17.46
N ASN A 290 -4.64 -2.89 -17.99
CA ASN A 290 -3.80 -1.98 -17.22
C ASN A 290 -4.67 -0.88 -16.62
N GLU A 291 -4.35 -0.45 -15.38
CA GLU A 291 -5.13 0.55 -14.62
C GLU A 291 -6.56 0.12 -14.25
N GLN A 292 -6.94 -1.13 -14.51
CA GLN A 292 -8.19 -1.71 -14.03
C GLN A 292 -7.91 -2.74 -12.94
N PHE A 293 -8.89 -2.99 -12.08
CA PHE A 293 -8.78 -3.95 -10.99
C PHE A 293 -10.01 -4.85 -10.92
N TYR A 294 -9.80 -6.06 -10.38
CA TYR A 294 -10.92 -6.92 -10.00
C TYR A 294 -10.77 -7.41 -8.56
N LEU A 295 -11.52 -6.79 -7.65
CA LEU A 295 -11.46 -6.97 -6.20
C LEU A 295 -10.03 -6.84 -5.65
N PRO A 296 -9.35 -5.70 -5.85
CA PRO A 296 -8.02 -5.46 -5.29
C PRO A 296 -8.06 -5.54 -3.78
N ASN A 297 -6.98 -6.03 -3.13
CA ASN A 297 -6.99 -6.23 -1.68
C ASN A 297 -5.83 -5.56 -0.95
N GLY A 298 -4.60 -6.07 -1.03
CA GLY A 298 -3.43 -5.53 -0.35
C GLY A 298 -2.83 -4.33 -1.09
N LEU A 299 -2.17 -3.47 -0.35
CA LEU A 299 -1.42 -2.34 -0.88
C LEU A 299 -0.17 -2.12 -0.04
N TYR A 300 0.94 -1.91 -0.71
CA TYR A 300 2.23 -1.55 -0.10
C TYR A 300 2.85 -0.39 -0.86
N VAL A 301 3.44 0.54 -0.14
CA VAL A 301 4.26 1.64 -0.68
C VAL A 301 5.67 1.46 -0.17
N ASP A 302 6.65 1.43 -1.07
CA ASP A 302 8.05 1.28 -0.70
C ASP A 302 8.76 2.63 -0.45
N ASP A 303 10.04 2.57 -0.10
CA ASP A 303 10.85 3.76 0.21
C ASP A 303 11.20 4.62 -1.02
N GLN A 304 10.89 4.16 -2.23
CA GLN A 304 10.97 4.91 -3.48
C GLN A 304 9.59 5.42 -3.95
N ASP A 305 8.57 5.36 -3.08
CA ASP A 305 7.18 5.71 -3.37
C ASP A 305 6.52 4.84 -4.46
N GLN A 306 7.12 3.68 -4.77
CA GLN A 306 6.49 2.73 -5.67
C GLN A 306 5.32 2.05 -4.97
N VAL A 307 4.17 2.03 -5.63
CA VAL A 307 2.93 1.46 -5.08
C VAL A 307 2.70 0.08 -5.69
N TYR A 308 2.48 -0.91 -4.83
CA TYR A 308 2.18 -2.29 -5.20
C TYR A 308 0.78 -2.64 -4.71
N ILE A 309 -0.06 -3.15 -5.60
CA ILE A 309 -1.45 -3.48 -5.32
C ILE A 309 -1.71 -4.93 -5.71
N THR A 310 -2.22 -5.74 -4.77
CA THR A 310 -2.70 -7.07 -5.14
C THR A 310 -4.04 -6.94 -5.83
N ASP A 311 -4.09 -7.27 -7.10
CA ASP A 311 -5.29 -7.31 -7.92
C ASP A 311 -5.84 -8.74 -7.93
N THR A 312 -6.56 -9.04 -6.84
CA THR A 312 -6.80 -10.40 -6.32
C THR A 312 -7.47 -11.33 -7.31
N LEU A 313 -8.52 -10.90 -7.99
CA LEU A 313 -9.22 -11.75 -8.96
C LEU A 313 -8.68 -11.65 -10.39
N ASN A 314 -7.78 -10.72 -10.66
CA ASN A 314 -6.93 -10.73 -11.87
C ASN A 314 -5.62 -11.50 -11.64
N GLU A 315 -5.43 -12.07 -10.43
CA GLU A 315 -4.30 -12.96 -10.10
C GLU A 315 -2.93 -12.33 -10.36
N ARG A 316 -2.79 -11.03 -10.06
CA ARG A 316 -1.58 -10.25 -10.34
C ARG A 316 -1.26 -9.24 -9.23
N ILE A 317 -0.03 -8.73 -9.28
CA ILE A 317 0.37 -7.51 -8.58
C ILE A 317 0.46 -6.40 -9.62
N ALA A 318 -0.28 -5.32 -9.44
CA ALA A 318 -0.17 -4.11 -10.26
C ALA A 318 0.81 -3.14 -9.58
N MET A 319 1.78 -2.62 -10.35
CA MET A 319 2.81 -1.69 -9.87
C MET A 319 2.60 -0.32 -10.48
N TYR A 320 2.81 0.72 -9.67
CA TYR A 320 2.63 2.12 -10.04
C TYR A 320 3.82 2.96 -9.54
N ASN A 321 4.21 3.99 -10.33
CA ASN A 321 5.30 4.94 -10.03
C ASN A 321 4.77 6.36 -9.92
#